data_721c0db9c65611e1bcd03f2ce5b7501e
#
_entry.id   721c0db9c65611e1bcd03f2ce5b7501e
#
_cell.length_a   1.000
_cell.length_b   1.000
_cell.length_c   1.000
_cell.angle_alpha   90.00
_cell.angle_beta   90.00
_cell.angle_gamma   90.00
#
_symmetry.space_group_name_H-M   'P 1'
#
loop_
_entity.id
_entity.type
_entity.pdbx_description
1 polymer ?
#
loop_
_entity_poly.entity_id
_entity_poly.type
_entity_poly.pdbx_seq_one_letter_code
_entity_poly.pdbx_strand_id
1 'polypeptide(L)'
;MKKVFLTIFFYAMIVAYATSQKNANISIKLAGLTDKECIFAYYLGTKQYVKDTLSIHKETVSIKMDAPLEAGMYCLVSTGGDLIMDFFVDKHEQQFTITSSLKNLARDMKVKNSENNALFYQWVSFVSQNKRTADSLGKIIDDLYEQEKQQEAEVFIEKFHDLDRQAAAKRKDFEEKSHLLVSRFMKAQQEVEIPLYRADGTEMTNAERFYYVKNHYFDNMKLDDADLLRTPIYGKKLEFYFNRFMTPRADSVIKYSDMLIEQAKGSFDTYKYVIWQACYYAETAKEMGVENAFVHIIDKYYAPNDSLLIPDHRSRLMKRADEMRHSLIGAKAPNMMIQDSAFQLKELYKVKADFVIIYFFDPDCSHCKTETDSLLMFYHQERENLNFDIFAVCNDTSMMKMKKYIQDKNIPWTVVNGPRTATKHYSDLYDVPSMPTMYMIDKNRIVIAKRLAAWQMIDMMRRKKDE
;
A
#
# COMPACT_ATOMS: atom_id res chain seq x y z
N MET A 1 -63.13 29.55 -38.90
CA MET A 1 -61.84 30.26 -38.73
C MET A 1 -60.91 29.35 -37.93
N LYS A 2 -60.03 28.61 -38.62
CA LYS A 2 -59.07 27.71 -37.99
C LYS A 2 -57.74 28.48 -37.80
N LYS A 3 -57.30 28.63 -36.53
CA LYS A 3 -56.00 29.19 -36.18
C LYS A 3 -54.97 28.08 -36.28
N VAL A 4 -54.01 28.24 -37.22
CA VAL A 4 -52.83 27.38 -37.35
C VAL A 4 -51.79 27.92 -36.38
N PHE A 5 -51.38 27.12 -35.40
CA PHE A 5 -50.25 27.37 -34.53
C PHE A 5 -48.97 26.85 -35.24
N LEU A 6 -48.11 27.77 -35.61
CA LEU A 6 -46.78 27.49 -36.19
C LEU A 6 -45.82 27.28 -35.03
N THR A 7 -45.43 26.02 -34.76
CA THR A 7 -44.42 25.67 -33.76
C THR A 7 -43.06 25.72 -34.45
N ILE A 8 -42.25 26.71 -34.07
CA ILE A 8 -40.86 26.82 -34.53
C ILE A 8 -40.02 25.94 -33.65
N PHE A 9 -39.50 24.84 -34.22
CA PHE A 9 -38.51 23.97 -33.60
C PHE A 9 -37.11 24.63 -33.73
N PHE A 10 -36.62 25.18 -32.61
CA PHE A 10 -35.21 25.58 -32.50
C PHE A 10 -34.34 24.33 -32.34
N TYR A 11 -33.71 23.88 -33.42
CA TYR A 11 -32.63 22.88 -33.37
C TYR A 11 -31.38 23.59 -32.84
N ALA A 12 -31.09 23.48 -31.55
CA ALA A 12 -29.77 23.84 -30.99
C ALA A 12 -28.75 22.81 -31.48
N MET A 13 -28.00 23.18 -32.54
CA MET A 13 -26.80 22.47 -32.93
C MET A 13 -25.78 22.60 -31.79
N ILE A 14 -25.67 21.60 -30.93
CA ILE A 14 -24.53 21.46 -30.05
C ILE A 14 -23.36 21.02 -30.94
N VAL A 15 -22.56 22.00 -31.36
CA VAL A 15 -21.24 21.72 -31.95
C VAL A 15 -20.35 21.28 -30.82
N ALA A 16 -20.27 19.96 -30.61
CA ALA A 16 -19.24 19.36 -29.80
C ALA A 16 -17.90 19.67 -30.51
N TYR A 17 -17.16 20.63 -30.00
CA TYR A 17 -15.75 20.76 -30.31
C TYR A 17 -15.04 19.55 -29.75
N ALA A 18 -15.00 18.47 -30.53
CA ALA A 18 -14.01 17.41 -30.32
C ALA A 18 -12.64 18.05 -30.62
N THR A 19 -11.97 18.55 -29.61
CA THR A 19 -10.55 18.90 -29.73
C THR A 19 -9.84 17.57 -30.00
N SER A 20 -9.52 17.29 -31.27
CA SER A 20 -8.69 16.17 -31.66
C SER A 20 -7.38 16.30 -30.90
N GLN A 21 -7.17 15.44 -29.92
CA GLN A 21 -5.88 15.37 -29.20
C GLN A 21 -4.79 15.06 -30.23
N LYS A 22 -3.75 15.86 -30.25
CA LYS A 22 -2.62 15.70 -31.17
C LYS A 22 -1.81 14.46 -30.75
N ASN A 23 -1.36 13.68 -31.71
CA ASN A 23 -0.42 12.59 -31.49
C ASN A 23 0.86 13.10 -30.82
N ALA A 24 1.48 12.26 -29.99
CA ALA A 24 2.68 12.66 -29.29
C ALA A 24 3.86 12.77 -30.28
N ASN A 25 4.53 13.92 -30.23
CA ASN A 25 5.76 14.21 -30.99
C ASN A 25 6.70 15.04 -30.12
N ILE A 26 7.58 14.33 -29.40
CA ILE A 26 8.45 14.93 -28.40
C ILE A 26 9.91 14.72 -28.84
N SER A 27 10.70 15.79 -28.82
CA SER A 27 12.12 15.74 -29.15
C SER A 27 12.95 16.17 -27.93
N ILE A 28 13.87 15.33 -27.50
CA ILE A 28 14.74 15.57 -26.35
C ILE A 28 16.20 15.46 -26.80
N LYS A 29 16.92 16.59 -26.77
CA LYS A 29 18.33 16.67 -27.10
C LYS A 29 19.16 16.91 -25.84
N LEU A 30 20.08 16.00 -25.52
CA LEU A 30 20.93 16.06 -24.34
C LEU A 30 22.41 16.01 -24.75
N ALA A 31 23.08 17.15 -24.71
CA ALA A 31 24.52 17.19 -24.99
C ALA A 31 25.28 16.29 -24.03
N GLY A 32 26.14 15.44 -24.60
CA GLY A 32 26.89 14.42 -23.86
C GLY A 32 26.19 13.07 -23.73
N LEU A 33 25.00 12.87 -24.32
CA LEU A 33 24.34 11.59 -24.39
C LEU A 33 24.97 10.74 -25.51
N THR A 34 25.77 9.77 -25.11
CA THR A 34 26.59 8.95 -26.03
C THR A 34 26.02 7.55 -26.28
N ASP A 35 25.03 7.14 -25.52
CA ASP A 35 24.34 5.85 -25.68
C ASP A 35 23.71 5.76 -27.08
N LYS A 36 23.58 4.52 -27.59
CA LYS A 36 22.92 4.26 -28.87
C LYS A 36 21.40 4.18 -28.72
N GLU A 37 20.93 3.75 -27.55
CA GLU A 37 19.53 3.53 -27.24
C GLU A 37 19.24 3.91 -25.78
N CYS A 38 17.98 4.23 -25.48
CA CYS A 38 17.48 4.43 -24.13
C CYS A 38 16.08 3.82 -23.99
N ILE A 39 15.73 3.53 -22.76
CA ILE A 39 14.40 3.05 -22.38
C ILE A 39 13.50 4.27 -22.15
N PHE A 40 12.35 4.31 -22.82
CA PHE A 40 11.28 5.24 -22.56
C PHE A 40 10.26 4.57 -21.63
N ALA A 41 10.05 5.13 -20.46
CA ALA A 41 9.17 4.56 -19.43
C ALA A 41 8.22 5.61 -18.87
N TYR A 42 7.18 5.14 -18.17
CA TYR A 42 6.20 5.97 -17.47
C TYR A 42 6.02 5.50 -16.03
N TYR A 43 5.58 6.40 -15.17
CA TYR A 43 5.24 6.06 -13.79
C TYR A 43 3.77 5.60 -13.68
N LEU A 44 3.54 4.62 -12.80
CA LEU A 44 2.21 4.25 -12.32
C LEU A 44 2.33 3.86 -10.84
N GLY A 45 1.76 4.68 -9.97
CA GLY A 45 1.98 4.55 -8.54
C GLY A 45 3.46 4.72 -8.18
N THR A 46 4.06 3.72 -7.53
CA THR A 46 5.48 3.75 -7.14
C THR A 46 6.42 3.12 -8.16
N LYS A 47 5.90 2.52 -9.23
CA LYS A 47 6.68 1.74 -10.21
C LYS A 47 6.84 2.47 -11.53
N GLN A 48 7.92 2.11 -12.22
CA GLN A 48 8.17 2.50 -13.62
C GLN A 48 7.85 1.33 -14.54
N TYR A 49 7.22 1.62 -15.66
CA TYR A 49 6.86 0.64 -16.68
C TYR A 49 7.45 1.05 -18.02
N VAL A 50 8.13 0.12 -18.66
CA VAL A 50 8.70 0.33 -19.99
C VAL A 50 7.57 0.54 -21.00
N LYS A 51 7.67 1.64 -21.76
CA LYS A 51 6.76 1.95 -22.88
C LYS A 51 7.38 1.52 -24.19
N ASP A 52 8.68 1.84 -24.39
CA ASP A 52 9.41 1.56 -25.62
C ASP A 52 10.94 1.63 -25.39
N THR A 53 11.72 1.12 -26.34
CA THR A 53 13.16 1.35 -26.43
C THR A 53 13.44 2.20 -27.65
N LEU A 54 14.10 3.35 -27.44
CA LEU A 54 14.26 4.38 -28.46
C LEU A 54 15.73 4.53 -28.85
N SER A 55 15.98 4.63 -30.15
CA SER A 55 17.32 4.92 -30.67
C SER A 55 17.69 6.39 -30.49
N ILE A 56 18.96 6.63 -30.19
CA ILE A 56 19.53 7.97 -29.99
C ILE A 56 20.33 8.35 -31.22
N HIS A 57 19.94 9.49 -31.85
CA HIS A 57 20.62 10.02 -33.02
C HIS A 57 21.15 11.43 -32.75
N LYS A 58 22.47 11.62 -32.83
CA LYS A 58 23.12 12.91 -32.57
C LYS A 58 22.65 13.55 -31.27
N GLU A 59 22.76 12.77 -30.16
CA GLU A 59 22.35 13.19 -28.80
C GLU A 59 20.85 13.49 -28.67
N THR A 60 20.03 13.04 -29.63
CA THR A 60 18.60 13.34 -29.66
C THR A 60 17.76 12.07 -29.59
N VAL A 61 16.79 12.05 -28.67
CA VAL A 61 15.74 11.05 -28.56
C VAL A 61 14.46 11.64 -29.17
N SER A 62 13.84 10.90 -30.09
CA SER A 62 12.56 11.28 -30.73
C SER A 62 11.45 10.32 -30.33
N ILE A 63 10.45 10.81 -29.60
CA ILE A 63 9.27 10.06 -29.21
C ILE A 63 8.14 10.43 -30.15
N LYS A 64 7.75 9.51 -31.02
CA LYS A 64 6.64 9.67 -31.98
C LYS A 64 5.65 8.54 -31.78
N MET A 65 4.43 8.86 -31.42
CA MET A 65 3.35 7.89 -31.23
C MET A 65 2.17 8.22 -32.14
N ASP A 66 1.46 7.18 -32.57
CA ASP A 66 0.28 7.32 -33.44
C ASP A 66 -0.97 7.75 -32.66
N ALA A 67 -0.85 7.84 -31.33
CA ALA A 67 -1.89 8.32 -30.43
C ALA A 67 -1.28 9.28 -29.38
N PRO A 68 -2.11 10.12 -28.72
CA PRO A 68 -1.65 10.91 -27.60
C PRO A 68 -1.21 10.01 -26.45
N LEU A 69 -0.18 10.45 -25.72
CA LEU A 69 0.22 9.84 -24.46
C LEU A 69 -0.73 10.25 -23.34
N GLU A 70 -0.93 9.38 -22.38
CA GLU A 70 -1.68 9.71 -21.18
C GLU A 70 -0.92 10.76 -20.36
N ALA A 71 -1.66 11.66 -19.69
CA ALA A 71 -1.03 12.65 -18.84
C ALA A 71 -0.35 11.98 -17.65
N GLY A 72 0.87 12.43 -17.33
CA GLY A 72 1.69 11.84 -16.27
C GLY A 72 3.14 12.26 -16.35
N MET A 73 3.96 11.63 -15.52
CA MET A 73 5.41 11.75 -15.56
C MET A 73 6.00 10.56 -16.31
N TYR A 74 6.90 10.85 -17.23
CA TYR A 74 7.66 9.90 -18.02
C TYR A 74 9.14 10.06 -17.74
N CYS A 75 9.91 9.05 -18.06
CA CYS A 75 11.35 9.11 -17.90
C CYS A 75 12.11 8.47 -19.08
N LEU A 76 13.32 8.94 -19.28
CA LEU A 76 14.34 8.27 -20.06
C LEU A 76 15.31 7.58 -19.10
N VAL A 77 15.58 6.31 -19.36
CA VAL A 77 16.48 5.47 -18.55
C VAL A 77 17.52 4.87 -19.49
N SER A 78 18.79 4.81 -19.06
CA SER A 78 19.84 4.14 -19.82
C SER A 78 19.56 2.64 -19.92
N THR A 79 20.16 1.96 -20.89
CA THR A 79 20.10 0.50 -20.98
C THR A 79 20.73 -0.20 -19.78
N GLY A 80 21.56 0.51 -19.01
CA GLY A 80 22.14 0.06 -17.73
C GLY A 80 21.21 0.23 -16.52
N GLY A 81 20.05 0.90 -16.69
CA GLY A 81 19.08 1.11 -15.61
C GLY A 81 19.19 2.47 -14.91
N ASP A 82 20.09 3.34 -15.32
CA ASP A 82 20.26 4.67 -14.70
C ASP A 82 19.24 5.66 -15.26
N LEU A 83 18.60 6.41 -14.36
CA LEU A 83 17.68 7.49 -14.75
C LEU A 83 18.45 8.62 -15.45
N ILE A 84 18.11 8.89 -16.70
CA ILE A 84 18.66 10.00 -17.48
C ILE A 84 17.92 11.29 -17.14
N MET A 85 16.59 11.28 -17.26
CA MET A 85 15.74 12.43 -16.91
C MET A 85 14.28 12.04 -16.77
N ASP A 86 13.55 12.81 -15.96
CA ASP A 86 12.09 12.81 -15.88
C ASP A 86 11.51 13.98 -16.66
N PHE A 87 10.30 13.83 -17.19
CA PHE A 87 9.54 14.92 -17.82
C PHE A 87 8.05 14.67 -17.76
N PHE A 88 7.27 15.73 -17.82
CA PHE A 88 5.82 15.67 -17.84
C PHE A 88 5.28 15.60 -19.27
N VAL A 89 4.22 14.84 -19.46
CA VAL A 89 3.34 14.91 -20.61
C VAL A 89 1.94 15.25 -20.10
N ASP A 90 1.30 16.24 -20.72
CA ASP A 90 -0.07 16.65 -20.41
C ASP A 90 -0.98 16.43 -21.62
N LYS A 91 -2.28 16.34 -21.39
CA LYS A 91 -3.29 16.15 -22.46
C LYS A 91 -3.18 17.22 -23.55
N HIS A 92 -2.77 18.43 -23.18
CA HIS A 92 -2.64 19.58 -24.08
C HIS A 92 -1.20 19.83 -24.55
N GLU A 93 -0.21 19.15 -23.96
CA GLU A 93 1.21 19.28 -24.25
C GLU A 93 1.78 17.96 -24.81
N GLN A 94 1.35 17.62 -26.05
CA GLN A 94 1.78 16.39 -26.73
C GLN A 94 2.92 16.61 -27.72
N GLN A 95 3.25 17.89 -28.02
CA GLN A 95 4.25 18.26 -29.03
C GLN A 95 5.18 19.32 -28.48
N PHE A 96 6.34 18.90 -28.01
CA PHE A 96 7.30 19.83 -27.40
C PHE A 96 8.75 19.38 -27.63
N THR A 97 9.66 20.29 -27.32
CA THR A 97 11.10 20.06 -27.42
C THR A 97 11.79 20.40 -26.09
N ILE A 98 12.68 19.52 -25.66
CA ILE A 98 13.59 19.72 -24.52
C ILE A 98 15.03 19.71 -25.06
N THR A 99 15.84 20.66 -24.61
CA THR A 99 17.27 20.68 -24.89
C THR A 99 18.03 20.98 -23.62
N SER A 100 19.06 20.19 -23.32
CA SER A 100 19.94 20.38 -22.15
C SER A 100 21.28 19.71 -22.34
N SER A 101 22.08 19.65 -21.26
CA SER A 101 23.32 18.86 -21.18
C SER A 101 23.24 17.86 -20.01
N LEU A 102 23.82 16.67 -20.14
CA LEU A 102 23.88 15.71 -19.02
C LEU A 102 24.71 16.26 -17.85
N LYS A 103 25.72 17.09 -18.12
CA LYS A 103 26.58 17.69 -17.09
C LYS A 103 25.82 18.65 -16.17
N ASN A 104 24.83 19.39 -16.69
CA ASN A 104 24.09 20.41 -15.95
C ASN A 104 22.62 20.40 -16.35
N LEU A 105 21.97 19.24 -16.20
CA LEU A 105 20.64 18.98 -16.75
C LEU A 105 19.61 20.08 -16.45
N ALA A 106 19.43 20.45 -15.20
CA ALA A 106 18.43 21.46 -14.81
C ALA A 106 18.84 22.89 -15.19
N ARG A 107 20.14 23.22 -15.07
CA ARG A 107 20.63 24.58 -15.31
C ARG A 107 20.59 24.95 -16.80
N ASP A 108 20.98 24.01 -17.67
CA ASP A 108 21.11 24.23 -19.11
C ASP A 108 19.78 23.94 -19.85
N MET A 109 18.70 23.67 -19.11
CA MET A 109 17.39 23.25 -19.60
C MET A 109 16.72 24.35 -20.42
N LYS A 110 16.31 24.00 -21.64
CA LYS A 110 15.48 24.83 -22.53
C LYS A 110 14.31 24.01 -23.01
N VAL A 111 13.12 24.48 -22.71
CA VAL A 111 11.87 23.84 -23.08
C VAL A 111 11.07 24.73 -24.03
N LYS A 112 10.49 24.13 -25.08
CA LYS A 112 9.58 24.81 -26.02
C LYS A 112 8.28 24.02 -26.09
N ASN A 113 7.16 24.73 -26.04
CA ASN A 113 5.79 24.19 -26.15
C ASN A 113 5.38 23.21 -25.01
N SER A 114 5.97 23.35 -23.81
CA SER A 114 5.51 22.67 -22.61
C SER A 114 5.75 23.55 -21.40
N GLU A 115 4.66 24.07 -20.85
CA GLU A 115 4.68 24.89 -19.63
C GLU A 115 4.97 24.03 -18.39
N ASN A 116 4.43 22.80 -18.35
CA ASN A 116 4.70 21.84 -17.29
C ASN A 116 6.22 21.59 -17.13
N ASN A 117 6.90 21.26 -18.22
CA ASN A 117 8.33 20.97 -18.16
C ASN A 117 9.18 22.24 -17.92
N ALA A 118 8.78 23.38 -18.47
CA ALA A 118 9.49 24.63 -18.22
C ALA A 118 9.44 24.99 -16.72
N LEU A 119 8.27 24.94 -16.11
CA LEU A 119 8.08 25.24 -14.70
C LEU A 119 8.77 24.21 -13.79
N PHE A 120 8.68 22.91 -14.13
CA PHE A 120 9.36 21.84 -13.40
C PHE A 120 10.87 22.07 -13.32
N TYR A 121 11.53 22.31 -14.45
CA TYR A 121 12.97 22.46 -14.47
C TYR A 121 13.45 23.81 -13.93
N GLN A 122 12.64 24.85 -13.99
CA GLN A 122 12.91 26.08 -13.25
C GLN A 122 12.95 25.82 -11.74
N TRP A 123 12.00 25.02 -11.22
CA TRP A 123 11.99 24.61 -9.82
C TRP A 123 13.21 23.73 -9.47
N VAL A 124 13.50 22.71 -10.27
CA VAL A 124 14.65 21.81 -10.03
C VAL A 124 15.96 22.58 -10.01
N SER A 125 16.15 23.53 -10.93
CA SER A 125 17.32 24.43 -10.99
C SER A 125 17.41 25.30 -9.74
N PHE A 126 16.29 25.91 -9.34
CA PHE A 126 16.22 26.76 -8.16
C PHE A 126 16.56 25.98 -6.89
N VAL A 127 15.94 24.81 -6.66
CA VAL A 127 16.20 23.97 -5.48
C VAL A 127 17.66 23.48 -5.46
N SER A 128 18.22 23.11 -6.62
CA SER A 128 19.60 22.71 -6.73
C SER A 128 20.57 23.83 -6.36
N GLN A 129 20.27 25.07 -6.76
CA GLN A 129 21.07 26.24 -6.40
C GLN A 129 20.93 26.56 -4.91
N ASN A 130 19.71 26.59 -4.39
CA ASN A 130 19.45 26.87 -2.97
C ASN A 130 20.14 25.83 -2.06
N LYS A 131 20.10 24.55 -2.44
CA LYS A 131 20.80 23.49 -1.70
C LYS A 131 22.30 23.77 -1.60
N ARG A 132 22.97 24.14 -2.70
CA ARG A 132 24.39 24.46 -2.69
C ARG A 132 24.70 25.66 -1.79
N THR A 133 23.82 26.67 -1.82
CA THR A 133 23.96 27.85 -0.95
C THR A 133 23.75 27.48 0.50
N ALA A 134 22.73 26.67 0.81
CA ALA A 134 22.45 26.16 2.14
C ALA A 134 23.61 25.34 2.71
N ASP A 135 24.13 24.40 1.91
CA ASP A 135 25.29 23.58 2.30
C ASP A 135 26.55 24.44 2.57
N SER A 136 26.74 25.53 1.82
CA SER A 136 27.85 26.49 2.05
C SER A 136 27.62 27.33 3.30
N LEU A 137 26.39 27.82 3.52
CA LEU A 137 26.04 28.59 4.73
C LEU A 137 26.14 27.72 6.00
N GLY A 138 25.67 26.47 5.92
CA GLY A 138 25.77 25.52 7.02
C GLY A 138 27.20 25.33 7.51
N LYS A 139 28.15 25.10 6.58
CA LYS A 139 29.58 24.99 6.92
C LYS A 139 30.13 26.24 7.60
N ILE A 140 29.75 27.43 7.10
CA ILE A 140 30.22 28.70 7.70
C ILE A 140 29.62 28.86 9.12
N ILE A 141 28.37 28.49 9.31
CA ILE A 141 27.71 28.55 10.62
C ILE A 141 28.39 27.58 11.59
N ASP A 142 28.65 26.34 11.17
CA ASP A 142 29.34 25.34 12.00
C ASP A 142 30.74 25.81 12.40
N ASP A 143 31.53 26.33 11.44
CA ASP A 143 32.87 26.86 11.67
C ASP A 143 32.86 28.05 12.65
N LEU A 144 31.84 28.93 12.61
CA LEU A 144 31.69 30.07 13.54
C LEU A 144 31.27 29.61 14.93
N TYR A 145 30.45 28.61 15.06
CA TYR A 145 30.09 28.02 16.35
C TYR A 145 31.31 27.35 17.02
N GLU A 146 32.13 26.62 16.23
CA GLU A 146 33.40 26.04 16.75
C GLU A 146 34.38 27.11 17.23
N GLN A 147 34.34 28.32 16.64
CA GLN A 147 35.14 29.47 17.04
C GLN A 147 34.50 30.32 18.17
N GLU A 148 33.37 29.89 18.75
CA GLU A 148 32.58 30.63 19.78
C GLU A 148 32.07 32.01 19.30
N LYS A 149 31.96 32.23 17.96
CA LYS A 149 31.52 33.50 17.35
C LYS A 149 30.01 33.50 17.04
N GLN A 150 29.18 33.27 18.04
CA GLN A 150 27.72 33.10 17.85
C GLN A 150 27.06 34.33 17.22
N GLN A 151 27.48 35.57 17.59
CA GLN A 151 26.91 36.79 16.99
C GLN A 151 27.20 36.92 15.48
N GLU A 152 28.36 36.46 15.04
CA GLU A 152 28.69 36.46 13.63
C GLU A 152 27.89 35.38 12.88
N ALA A 153 27.58 34.24 13.52
CA ALA A 153 26.77 33.18 12.95
C ALA A 153 25.32 33.61 12.67
N GLU A 154 24.73 34.50 13.48
CA GLU A 154 23.35 34.99 13.30
C GLU A 154 23.12 35.59 11.90
N VAL A 155 24.09 36.27 11.33
CA VAL A 155 23.98 36.88 9.98
C VAL A 155 23.84 35.77 8.90
N PHE A 156 24.50 34.65 9.09
CA PHE A 156 24.42 33.53 8.16
C PHE A 156 23.17 32.68 8.38
N ILE A 157 22.71 32.57 9.62
CA ILE A 157 21.42 31.94 9.96
C ILE A 157 20.27 32.71 9.31
N GLU A 158 20.28 34.05 9.36
CA GLU A 158 19.26 34.86 8.69
C GLU A 158 19.27 34.67 7.16
N LYS A 159 20.45 34.57 6.55
CA LYS A 159 20.56 34.20 5.12
C LYS A 159 20.04 32.80 4.83
N PHE A 160 20.21 31.85 5.75
CA PHE A 160 19.66 30.52 5.62
C PHE A 160 18.11 30.56 5.65
N HIS A 161 17.53 31.30 6.60
CA HIS A 161 16.07 31.51 6.64
C HIS A 161 15.53 32.24 5.41
N ASP A 162 16.34 33.10 4.76
CA ASP A 162 15.94 33.76 3.53
C ASP A 162 15.76 32.77 2.36
N LEU A 163 16.55 31.70 2.31
CA LEU A 163 16.36 30.64 1.31
C LEU A 163 14.98 29.97 1.45
N ASP A 164 14.50 29.76 2.67
CA ASP A 164 13.17 29.21 2.91
C ASP A 164 12.07 30.17 2.46
N ARG A 165 12.23 31.49 2.74
CA ARG A 165 11.30 32.51 2.25
C ARG A 165 11.26 32.57 0.73
N GLN A 166 12.42 32.50 0.07
CA GLN A 166 12.50 32.44 -1.39
C GLN A 166 11.84 31.15 -1.95
N ALA A 167 12.04 29.99 -1.31
CA ALA A 167 11.40 28.77 -1.70
C ALA A 167 9.87 28.82 -1.53
N ALA A 168 9.38 29.43 -0.44
CA ALA A 168 7.95 29.65 -0.22
C ALA A 168 7.35 30.61 -1.27
N ALA A 169 8.04 31.72 -1.58
CA ALA A 169 7.61 32.64 -2.63
C ALA A 169 7.55 31.94 -4.01
N LYS A 170 8.55 31.13 -4.33
CA LYS A 170 8.61 30.38 -5.59
C LYS A 170 7.51 29.33 -5.71
N ARG A 171 7.05 28.73 -4.59
CA ARG A 171 5.90 27.80 -4.60
C ARG A 171 4.60 28.46 -5.04
N LYS A 172 4.40 29.76 -4.78
CA LYS A 172 3.21 30.48 -5.23
C LYS A 172 3.06 30.49 -6.74
N ASP A 173 4.15 30.47 -7.51
CA ASP A 173 4.10 30.35 -8.98
C ASP A 173 3.32 29.09 -9.42
N PHE A 174 3.40 28.00 -8.63
CA PHE A 174 2.65 26.77 -8.89
C PHE A 174 1.18 26.89 -8.48
N GLU A 175 0.88 27.60 -7.39
CA GLU A 175 -0.50 27.79 -6.92
C GLU A 175 -1.32 28.60 -7.93
N GLU A 176 -0.72 29.64 -8.52
CA GLU A 176 -1.35 30.46 -9.57
C GLU A 176 -1.64 29.64 -10.84
N LYS A 177 -0.85 28.60 -11.11
CA LYS A 177 -0.97 27.71 -12.26
C LYS A 177 -1.54 26.32 -11.89
N SER A 178 -2.48 26.28 -10.96
CA SER A 178 -3.05 25.05 -10.40
C SER A 178 -3.68 24.09 -11.43
N HIS A 179 -3.97 24.55 -12.64
CA HIS A 179 -4.47 23.73 -13.74
C HIS A 179 -3.39 22.81 -14.34
N LEU A 180 -2.09 23.15 -14.18
CA LEU A 180 -0.99 22.34 -14.69
C LEU A 180 -0.78 21.08 -13.84
N LEU A 181 -0.41 19.97 -14.50
CA LEU A 181 -0.09 18.72 -13.83
C LEU A 181 1.10 18.87 -12.87
N VAL A 182 2.14 19.59 -13.30
CA VAL A 182 3.32 19.88 -12.45
C VAL A 182 2.93 20.63 -11.18
N SER A 183 1.98 21.55 -11.25
CA SER A 183 1.52 22.31 -10.08
C SER A 183 0.77 21.42 -9.08
N ARG A 184 -0.09 20.53 -9.57
CA ARG A 184 -0.75 19.52 -8.75
C ARG A 184 0.25 18.55 -8.13
N PHE A 185 1.27 18.13 -8.90
CA PHE A 185 2.37 17.30 -8.41
C PHE A 185 3.18 18.00 -7.31
N MET A 186 3.51 19.28 -7.48
CA MET A 186 4.23 20.07 -6.48
C MET A 186 3.39 20.29 -5.21
N LYS A 187 2.10 20.55 -5.36
CA LYS A 187 1.18 20.68 -4.22
C LYS A 187 1.09 19.36 -3.45
N ALA A 188 0.97 18.23 -4.15
CA ALA A 188 0.90 16.90 -3.53
C ALA A 188 2.15 16.54 -2.71
N GLN A 189 3.31 17.17 -2.96
CA GLN A 189 4.54 16.96 -2.18
C GLN A 189 4.57 17.77 -0.88
N GLN A 190 3.70 18.76 -0.72
CA GLN A 190 3.69 19.57 0.49
C GLN A 190 3.22 18.74 1.69
N GLU A 191 3.86 18.96 2.82
CA GLU A 191 3.43 18.41 4.09
C GLU A 191 2.20 19.14 4.60
N VAL A 192 1.47 18.50 5.51
CA VAL A 192 0.32 19.09 6.18
C VAL A 192 0.83 20.05 7.24
N GLU A 193 0.38 21.30 7.19
CA GLU A 193 0.67 22.28 8.25
C GLU A 193 -0.12 21.91 9.51
N ILE A 194 0.60 21.65 10.59
CA ILE A 194 0.01 21.23 11.86
C ILE A 194 -0.20 22.47 12.74
N PRO A 195 -1.44 22.77 13.16
CA PRO A 195 -1.66 23.84 14.14
C PRO A 195 -0.92 23.56 15.45
N LEU A 196 -0.27 24.55 16.01
CA LEU A 196 0.37 24.42 17.31
C LEU A 196 -0.66 24.41 18.45
N TYR A 197 -1.75 25.15 18.28
CA TYR A 197 -2.78 25.38 19.29
C TYR A 197 -4.16 24.93 18.80
N ARG A 198 -5.01 24.50 19.72
CA ARG A 198 -6.44 24.28 19.49
C ARG A 198 -7.17 25.63 19.30
N ALA A 199 -8.43 25.57 18.90
CA ALA A 199 -9.28 26.75 18.75
C ALA A 199 -9.49 27.53 20.08
N ASP A 200 -9.35 26.86 21.21
CA ASP A 200 -9.44 27.46 22.56
C ASP A 200 -8.11 28.07 23.04
N GLY A 201 -7.06 28.05 22.23
CA GLY A 201 -5.74 28.60 22.56
C GLY A 201 -4.84 27.65 23.36
N THR A 202 -5.28 26.42 23.66
CA THR A 202 -4.45 25.42 24.35
C THR A 202 -3.56 24.67 23.37
N GLU A 203 -2.39 24.23 23.79
CA GLU A 203 -1.44 23.50 22.95
C GLU A 203 -1.96 22.08 22.62
N MET A 204 -1.81 21.67 21.37
CA MET A 204 -2.18 20.32 20.93
C MET A 204 -1.19 19.29 21.48
N THR A 205 -1.72 18.18 21.99
CA THR A 205 -0.92 17.01 22.37
C THR A 205 -0.34 16.31 21.13
N ASN A 206 0.71 15.51 21.33
CA ASN A 206 1.29 14.70 20.23
C ASN A 206 0.27 13.75 19.58
N ALA A 207 -0.64 13.19 20.37
CA ALA A 207 -1.71 12.33 19.84
C ALA A 207 -2.66 13.11 18.94
N GLU A 208 -3.07 14.32 19.32
CA GLU A 208 -3.94 15.17 18.52
C GLU A 208 -3.25 15.63 17.24
N ARG A 209 -1.99 16.01 17.31
CA ARG A 209 -1.17 16.33 16.11
C ARG A 209 -1.08 15.15 15.16
N PHE A 210 -0.86 13.93 15.69
CA PHE A 210 -0.86 12.71 14.88
C PHE A 210 -2.20 12.48 14.16
N TYR A 211 -3.32 12.57 14.89
CA TYR A 211 -4.64 12.39 14.28
C TYR A 211 -4.99 13.53 13.32
N TYR A 212 -4.54 14.74 13.58
CA TYR A 212 -4.69 15.86 12.66
C TYR A 212 -3.99 15.54 11.33
N VAL A 213 -2.71 15.19 11.35
CA VAL A 213 -1.96 14.82 10.14
C VAL A 213 -2.63 13.65 9.41
N LYS A 214 -3.02 12.61 10.15
CA LYS A 214 -3.70 11.45 9.57
C LYS A 214 -4.97 11.82 8.79
N ASN A 215 -5.79 12.71 9.35
CA ASN A 215 -7.07 13.09 8.76
C ASN A 215 -6.92 14.07 7.58
N HIS A 216 -5.85 14.88 7.58
CA HIS A 216 -5.57 15.92 6.59
C HIS A 216 -4.49 15.51 5.57
N TYR A 217 -4.00 14.26 5.64
CA TYR A 217 -2.83 13.82 4.88
C TYR A 217 -2.96 13.98 3.36
N PHE A 218 -4.17 13.88 2.84
CA PHE A 218 -4.48 14.03 1.42
C PHE A 218 -5.08 15.39 1.04
N ASP A 219 -5.13 16.39 1.93
CA ASP A 219 -5.71 17.71 1.61
C ASP A 219 -4.99 18.39 0.43
N ASN A 220 -3.71 18.11 0.27
CA ASN A 220 -2.90 18.61 -0.84
C ASN A 220 -2.92 17.72 -2.11
N MET A 221 -3.69 16.62 -2.13
CA MET A 221 -3.74 15.67 -3.24
C MET A 221 -5.13 15.05 -3.38
N LYS A 222 -5.77 15.24 -4.53
CA LYS A 222 -7.01 14.53 -4.82
C LYS A 222 -6.74 13.07 -5.16
N LEU A 223 -7.40 12.16 -4.46
CA LEU A 223 -7.26 10.72 -4.69
C LEU A 223 -7.92 10.24 -5.98
N ASP A 224 -8.76 11.03 -6.61
CA ASP A 224 -9.37 10.74 -7.91
C ASP A 224 -8.62 11.35 -9.11
N ASP A 225 -7.45 11.95 -8.88
CA ASP A 225 -6.61 12.53 -9.94
C ASP A 225 -5.80 11.43 -10.66
N ALA A 226 -6.32 10.97 -11.81
CA ALA A 226 -5.69 9.94 -12.64
C ALA A 226 -4.32 10.37 -13.21
N ASP A 227 -4.13 11.66 -13.45
CA ASP A 227 -2.88 12.18 -13.99
C ASP A 227 -1.77 12.12 -12.91
N LEU A 228 -2.13 12.40 -11.64
CA LEU A 228 -1.22 12.23 -10.49
C LEU A 228 -0.89 10.77 -10.21
N LEU A 229 -1.81 9.82 -10.47
CA LEU A 229 -1.52 8.39 -10.34
C LEU A 229 -0.35 7.97 -11.23
N ARG A 230 -0.18 8.63 -12.37
CA ARG A 230 0.95 8.44 -13.28
C ARG A 230 2.16 9.31 -12.92
N THR A 231 2.33 9.57 -11.63
CA THR A 231 3.51 10.19 -11.04
C THR A 231 3.94 9.42 -9.79
N PRO A 232 5.22 9.48 -9.39
CA PRO A 232 5.68 8.72 -8.22
C PRO A 232 5.09 9.20 -6.89
N ILE A 233 4.52 10.42 -6.83
CA ILE A 233 4.02 10.99 -5.57
C ILE A 233 2.76 10.29 -5.07
N TYR A 234 1.86 9.92 -5.98
CA TYR A 234 0.59 9.30 -5.63
C TYR A 234 0.77 7.98 -4.87
N GLY A 235 1.52 7.06 -5.47
CA GLY A 235 1.79 5.77 -4.85
C GLY A 235 2.58 5.89 -3.55
N LYS A 236 3.62 6.75 -3.52
CA LYS A 236 4.42 6.98 -2.31
C LYS A 236 3.59 7.51 -1.14
N LYS A 237 2.71 8.49 -1.38
CA LYS A 237 1.82 9.00 -0.32
C LYS A 237 0.84 7.95 0.15
N LEU A 238 0.26 7.17 -0.75
CA LEU A 238 -0.69 6.11 -0.39
C LEU A 238 0.00 5.00 0.41
N GLU A 239 1.15 4.50 -0.03
CA GLU A 239 1.96 3.52 0.72
C GLU A 239 2.37 4.04 2.10
N PHE A 240 2.81 5.30 2.19
CA PHE A 240 3.17 5.92 3.46
C PHE A 240 1.96 5.96 4.40
N TYR A 241 0.78 6.33 3.90
CA TYR A 241 -0.44 6.37 4.71
C TYR A 241 -0.77 5.00 5.29
N PHE A 242 -0.76 3.94 4.47
CA PHE A 242 -1.01 2.58 4.93
C PHE A 242 0.04 2.12 5.95
N ASN A 243 1.30 2.40 5.72
CA ASN A 243 2.38 1.92 6.60
C ASN A 243 2.55 2.72 7.90
N ARG A 244 2.11 3.99 7.96
CA ARG A 244 2.37 4.88 9.10
C ARG A 244 1.13 5.28 9.87
N PHE A 245 -0.02 5.41 9.21
CA PHE A 245 -1.25 5.89 9.84
C PHE A 245 -2.30 4.79 10.06
N MET A 246 -2.17 3.64 9.39
CA MET A 246 -3.06 2.52 9.68
C MET A 246 -2.72 1.88 11.02
N THR A 247 -3.72 1.80 11.90
CA THR A 247 -3.64 0.89 13.04
C THR A 247 -3.88 -0.52 12.49
N PRO A 248 -3.00 -1.50 12.77
CA PRO A 248 -3.12 -2.84 12.19
C PRO A 248 -4.19 -3.68 12.92
N ARG A 249 -5.43 -3.21 12.88
CA ARG A 249 -6.66 -3.86 13.37
C ARG A 249 -7.67 -3.85 12.25
N ALA A 250 -8.41 -4.95 12.10
CA ALA A 250 -9.36 -5.13 11.01
C ALA A 250 -10.34 -3.96 10.86
N ASP A 251 -10.95 -3.53 11.96
CA ASP A 251 -11.91 -2.42 12.00
C ASP A 251 -11.32 -1.10 11.49
N SER A 252 -10.09 -0.80 11.89
CA SER A 252 -9.37 0.38 11.44
C SER A 252 -9.03 0.27 9.94
N VAL A 253 -8.47 -0.86 9.52
CA VAL A 253 -8.08 -1.08 8.11
C VAL A 253 -9.30 -1.03 7.19
N ILE A 254 -10.41 -1.66 7.57
CA ILE A 254 -11.67 -1.61 6.82
C ILE A 254 -12.16 -0.17 6.69
N LYS A 255 -12.29 0.54 7.83
CA LYS A 255 -12.81 1.91 7.86
C LYS A 255 -12.03 2.86 6.95
N TYR A 256 -10.71 2.87 7.11
CA TYR A 256 -9.87 3.82 6.35
C TYR A 256 -9.66 3.38 4.90
N SER A 257 -9.62 2.08 4.60
CA SER A 257 -9.59 1.59 3.22
C SER A 257 -10.87 1.98 2.48
N ASP A 258 -12.03 1.76 3.08
CA ASP A 258 -13.32 2.16 2.50
C ASP A 258 -13.38 3.67 2.23
N MET A 259 -12.89 4.50 3.17
CA MET A 259 -12.83 5.95 3.02
C MET A 259 -11.93 6.36 1.83
N LEU A 260 -10.73 5.80 1.72
CA LEU A 260 -9.79 6.14 0.65
C LEU A 260 -10.30 5.66 -0.72
N ILE A 261 -10.88 4.47 -0.77
CA ILE A 261 -11.49 3.92 -2.00
C ILE A 261 -12.64 4.81 -2.47
N GLU A 262 -13.48 5.30 -1.55
CA GLU A 262 -14.56 6.23 -1.89
C GLU A 262 -14.05 7.54 -2.48
N GLN A 263 -12.99 8.12 -1.91
CA GLN A 263 -12.35 9.34 -2.42
C GLN A 263 -11.69 9.15 -3.79
N ALA A 264 -11.32 7.93 -4.15
CA ALA A 264 -10.68 7.61 -5.43
C ALA A 264 -11.67 7.31 -6.57
N LYS A 265 -12.98 7.26 -6.32
CA LYS A 265 -14.01 6.82 -7.29
C LYS A 265 -14.18 7.72 -8.51
N GLY A 266 -13.74 8.97 -8.47
CA GLY A 266 -13.87 9.91 -9.57
C GLY A 266 -13.12 9.48 -10.85
N SER A 267 -12.16 8.56 -10.74
CA SER A 267 -11.45 7.93 -11.86
C SER A 267 -11.38 6.42 -11.67
N PHE A 268 -11.62 5.66 -12.74
CA PHE A 268 -11.53 4.20 -12.71
C PHE A 268 -10.11 3.71 -12.38
N ASP A 269 -9.08 4.38 -12.89
CA ASP A 269 -7.68 3.98 -12.68
C ASP A 269 -7.26 4.19 -11.22
N THR A 270 -7.61 5.32 -10.63
CA THR A 270 -7.32 5.59 -9.20
C THR A 270 -8.13 4.69 -8.29
N TYR A 271 -9.41 4.49 -8.59
CA TYR A 271 -10.27 3.56 -7.87
C TYR A 271 -9.68 2.14 -7.83
N LYS A 272 -9.29 1.62 -8.99
CA LYS A 272 -8.64 0.32 -9.13
C LYS A 272 -7.32 0.25 -8.35
N TYR A 273 -6.50 1.29 -8.43
CA TYR A 273 -5.20 1.34 -7.76
C TYR A 273 -5.35 1.38 -6.23
N VAL A 274 -6.27 2.18 -5.70
CA VAL A 274 -6.49 2.28 -4.24
C VAL A 274 -7.06 0.98 -3.67
N ILE A 275 -7.99 0.32 -4.38
CA ILE A 275 -8.48 -1.01 -3.99
C ILE A 275 -7.33 -2.01 -3.96
N TRP A 276 -6.49 -2.01 -5.00
CA TRP A 276 -5.32 -2.89 -5.05
C TRP A 276 -4.37 -2.65 -3.88
N GLN A 277 -4.05 -1.40 -3.57
CA GLN A 277 -3.17 -1.05 -2.46
C GLN A 277 -3.74 -1.46 -1.10
N ALA A 278 -5.03 -1.24 -0.88
CA ALA A 278 -5.72 -1.65 0.35
C ALA A 278 -5.74 -3.19 0.49
N CYS A 279 -6.04 -3.90 -0.61
CA CYS A 279 -6.03 -5.35 -0.65
C CYS A 279 -4.63 -5.91 -0.36
N TYR A 280 -3.59 -5.36 -1.02
CA TYR A 280 -2.20 -5.76 -0.82
C TYR A 280 -1.75 -5.54 0.63
N TYR A 281 -2.07 -4.39 1.23
CA TYR A 281 -1.77 -4.12 2.63
C TYR A 281 -2.42 -5.15 3.57
N ALA A 282 -3.72 -5.43 3.36
CA ALA A 282 -4.45 -6.36 4.21
C ALA A 282 -4.01 -7.82 4.02
N GLU A 283 -3.61 -8.22 2.80
CA GLU A 283 -3.10 -9.56 2.50
C GLU A 283 -1.72 -9.82 3.11
N THR A 284 -0.85 -8.79 3.10
CA THR A 284 0.55 -8.91 3.54
C THR A 284 0.78 -8.52 5.00
N ALA A 285 -0.25 -8.06 5.71
CA ALA A 285 -0.18 -7.72 7.13
C ALA A 285 0.23 -8.95 7.96
N LYS A 286 1.12 -8.71 8.92
CA LYS A 286 1.60 -9.76 9.84
C LYS A 286 0.78 -9.85 11.12
N GLU A 287 0.03 -8.81 11.40
CA GLU A 287 -0.78 -8.69 12.61
C GLU A 287 -2.04 -9.54 12.50
N MET A 288 -2.28 -10.32 13.54
CA MET A 288 -3.42 -11.22 13.64
C MET A 288 -4.75 -10.46 13.52
N GLY A 289 -5.65 -10.97 12.69
CA GLY A 289 -7.01 -10.44 12.50
C GLY A 289 -7.13 -9.42 11.36
N VAL A 290 -6.03 -8.88 10.82
CA VAL A 290 -6.09 -7.93 9.70
C VAL A 290 -6.62 -8.59 8.43
N GLU A 291 -6.49 -9.90 8.29
CA GLU A 291 -7.09 -10.68 7.19
C GLU A 291 -8.60 -10.55 7.07
N ASN A 292 -9.32 -10.15 8.14
CA ASN A 292 -10.73 -9.81 8.04
C ASN A 292 -10.95 -8.64 7.09
N ALA A 293 -10.02 -7.67 7.06
CA ALA A 293 -10.05 -6.56 6.10
C ALA A 293 -9.78 -7.03 4.67
N PHE A 294 -8.90 -8.00 4.46
CA PHE A 294 -8.68 -8.60 3.15
C PHE A 294 -9.97 -9.21 2.60
N VAL A 295 -10.64 -10.06 3.39
CA VAL A 295 -11.91 -10.69 2.99
C VAL A 295 -12.99 -9.64 2.72
N HIS A 296 -13.08 -8.59 3.57
CA HIS A 296 -14.01 -7.48 3.35
C HIS A 296 -13.77 -6.77 2.01
N ILE A 297 -12.50 -6.47 1.66
CA ILE A 297 -12.16 -5.80 0.41
C ILE A 297 -12.52 -6.68 -0.79
N ILE A 298 -12.27 -7.99 -0.71
CA ILE A 298 -12.63 -8.93 -1.76
C ILE A 298 -14.16 -8.94 -1.95
N ASP A 299 -14.93 -9.08 -0.88
CA ASP A 299 -16.38 -9.20 -0.94
C ASP A 299 -17.06 -7.91 -1.42
N LYS A 300 -16.59 -6.78 -0.94
CA LYS A 300 -17.22 -5.49 -1.21
C LYS A 300 -16.86 -4.92 -2.58
N TYR A 301 -15.62 -5.11 -3.03
CA TYR A 301 -15.10 -4.41 -4.20
C TYR A 301 -14.79 -5.33 -5.38
N TYR A 302 -14.12 -6.46 -5.16
CA TYR A 302 -13.74 -7.36 -6.26
C TYR A 302 -14.84 -8.34 -6.66
N ALA A 303 -15.61 -8.87 -5.69
CA ALA A 303 -16.65 -9.85 -5.99
C ALA A 303 -17.75 -9.29 -6.91
N PRO A 304 -18.26 -8.06 -6.69
CA PRO A 304 -19.31 -7.49 -7.53
C PRO A 304 -18.82 -6.87 -8.84
N ASN A 305 -17.49 -6.78 -9.09
CA ASN A 305 -16.93 -6.01 -10.19
C ASN A 305 -15.83 -6.75 -10.97
N ASP A 306 -16.22 -7.39 -12.07
CA ASP A 306 -15.32 -8.19 -12.90
C ASP A 306 -14.27 -7.36 -13.65
N SER A 307 -14.50 -6.06 -13.84
CA SER A 307 -13.60 -5.18 -14.59
C SER A 307 -12.33 -4.76 -13.83
N LEU A 308 -12.31 -4.96 -12.52
CA LEU A 308 -11.17 -4.54 -11.68
C LEU A 308 -9.93 -5.43 -11.85
N LEU A 309 -10.10 -6.70 -12.21
CA LEU A 309 -9.02 -7.67 -12.34
C LEU A 309 -9.18 -8.53 -13.59
N ILE A 310 -8.06 -9.01 -14.12
CA ILE A 310 -8.09 -10.09 -15.10
C ILE A 310 -8.60 -11.39 -14.46
N PRO A 311 -9.26 -12.29 -15.23
CA PRO A 311 -9.93 -13.48 -14.68
C PRO A 311 -9.06 -14.35 -13.77
N ASP A 312 -7.81 -14.62 -14.15
CA ASP A 312 -6.89 -15.47 -13.39
C ASP A 312 -6.53 -14.86 -12.03
N HIS A 313 -6.29 -13.55 -11.97
CA HIS A 313 -6.01 -12.84 -10.71
C HIS A 313 -7.24 -12.81 -9.81
N ARG A 314 -8.41 -12.57 -10.40
CA ARG A 314 -9.69 -12.59 -9.68
C ARG A 314 -9.94 -13.96 -9.05
N SER A 315 -9.81 -15.04 -9.83
CA SER A 315 -10.00 -16.40 -9.33
C SER A 315 -9.09 -16.75 -8.16
N ARG A 316 -7.82 -16.35 -8.22
CA ARG A 316 -6.87 -16.56 -7.12
C ARG A 316 -7.25 -15.80 -5.86
N LEU A 317 -7.63 -14.52 -5.96
CA LEU A 317 -8.02 -13.71 -4.80
C LEU A 317 -9.32 -14.21 -4.18
N MET A 318 -10.33 -14.59 -5.00
CA MET A 318 -11.57 -15.18 -4.53
C MET A 318 -11.32 -16.48 -3.76
N LYS A 319 -10.54 -17.39 -4.35
CA LYS A 319 -10.15 -18.65 -3.69
C LYS A 319 -9.46 -18.37 -2.36
N ARG A 320 -8.51 -17.43 -2.33
CA ARG A 320 -7.79 -17.07 -1.11
C ARG A 320 -8.71 -16.50 -0.02
N ALA A 321 -9.66 -15.67 -0.39
CA ALA A 321 -10.67 -15.16 0.55
C ALA A 321 -11.58 -16.28 1.07
N ASP A 322 -11.97 -17.24 0.23
CA ASP A 322 -12.79 -18.37 0.63
C ASP A 322 -12.06 -19.29 1.62
N GLU A 323 -10.77 -19.57 1.41
CA GLU A 323 -9.94 -20.32 2.35
C GLU A 323 -9.87 -19.66 3.74
N MET A 324 -9.82 -18.32 3.79
CA MET A 324 -9.75 -17.57 5.04
C MET A 324 -11.10 -17.41 5.74
N ARG A 325 -12.19 -17.27 4.98
CA ARG A 325 -13.53 -16.82 5.42
C ARG A 325 -14.06 -17.59 6.61
N HIS A 326 -13.86 -18.90 6.62
CA HIS A 326 -14.45 -19.79 7.62
C HIS A 326 -13.71 -19.74 8.97
N SER A 327 -12.49 -19.22 9.02
CA SER A 327 -11.64 -19.20 10.21
C SER A 327 -11.09 -17.81 10.56
N LEU A 328 -11.86 -16.76 10.23
CA LEU A 328 -11.53 -15.39 10.61
C LEU A 328 -11.67 -15.18 12.13
N ILE A 329 -10.88 -14.24 12.67
CA ILE A 329 -11.07 -13.80 14.07
C ILE A 329 -12.49 -13.25 14.25
N GLY A 330 -13.17 -13.67 15.31
CA GLY A 330 -14.55 -13.33 15.59
C GLY A 330 -15.58 -14.23 14.91
N ALA A 331 -15.17 -15.08 13.96
CA ALA A 331 -16.05 -16.06 13.34
C ALA A 331 -16.24 -17.29 14.22
N LYS A 332 -17.39 -17.98 14.07
CA LYS A 332 -17.59 -19.30 14.70
C LYS A 332 -16.73 -20.32 13.98
N ALA A 333 -15.83 -20.96 14.74
CA ALA A 333 -14.91 -21.98 14.22
C ALA A 333 -15.67 -23.14 13.58
N PRO A 334 -15.30 -23.60 12.37
CA PRO A 334 -15.91 -24.78 11.78
C PRO A 334 -15.73 -26.01 12.66
N ASN A 335 -16.81 -26.80 12.82
CA ASN A 335 -16.71 -28.05 13.55
C ASN A 335 -16.00 -29.12 12.71
N MET A 336 -15.22 -29.95 13.34
CA MET A 336 -14.52 -31.08 12.73
C MET A 336 -14.85 -32.38 13.45
N MET A 337 -15.08 -33.45 12.68
CA MET A 337 -15.28 -34.80 13.17
C MET A 337 -14.27 -35.72 12.48
N ILE A 338 -13.24 -36.16 13.23
CA ILE A 338 -12.05 -36.81 12.66
C ILE A 338 -11.67 -38.02 13.52
N GLN A 339 -11.14 -39.08 12.90
CA GLN A 339 -10.72 -40.30 13.61
C GLN A 339 -9.45 -40.10 14.48
N ASP A 340 -9.47 -40.57 15.71
CA ASP A 340 -8.31 -40.66 16.58
C ASP A 340 -7.45 -41.91 16.28
N SER A 341 -6.42 -42.10 17.11
CA SER A 341 -5.50 -43.25 17.00
C SER A 341 -6.15 -44.62 17.26
N ALA A 342 -7.35 -44.67 17.83
CA ALA A 342 -8.16 -45.88 18.03
C ALA A 342 -9.27 -46.00 16.96
N PHE A 343 -9.21 -45.21 15.88
CA PHE A 343 -10.22 -45.15 14.80
C PHE A 343 -11.61 -44.67 15.25
N GLN A 344 -11.70 -44.00 16.42
CA GLN A 344 -12.94 -43.46 16.93
C GLN A 344 -13.06 -41.99 16.50
N LEU A 345 -14.28 -41.61 16.08
CA LEU A 345 -14.57 -40.23 15.70
C LEU A 345 -14.55 -39.33 16.94
N LYS A 346 -13.71 -38.31 16.88
CA LYS A 346 -13.65 -37.20 17.85
C LYS A 346 -14.17 -35.93 17.20
N GLU A 347 -14.97 -35.21 17.95
CA GLU A 347 -15.61 -33.98 17.49
C GLU A 347 -15.05 -32.75 18.24
N LEU A 348 -14.59 -31.73 17.51
CA LEU A 348 -14.01 -30.54 18.11
C LEU A 348 -14.97 -29.87 19.11
N TYR A 349 -16.25 -29.79 18.79
CA TYR A 349 -17.25 -29.14 19.64
C TYR A 349 -17.57 -29.91 20.94
N LYS A 350 -17.17 -31.16 21.06
CA LYS A 350 -17.34 -31.97 22.27
C LYS A 350 -16.21 -31.76 23.29
N VAL A 351 -15.12 -31.06 22.92
CA VAL A 351 -14.07 -30.69 23.87
C VAL A 351 -14.63 -29.74 24.92
N LYS A 352 -14.54 -30.11 26.20
CA LYS A 352 -15.10 -29.30 27.30
C LYS A 352 -14.00 -28.48 27.94
N ALA A 353 -13.87 -27.23 27.54
CA ALA A 353 -12.93 -26.24 28.09
C ALA A 353 -13.41 -24.85 27.78
N ASP A 354 -12.95 -23.81 28.51
CA ASP A 354 -13.22 -22.43 28.24
C ASP A 354 -12.45 -21.95 27.00
N PHE A 355 -11.21 -22.48 26.83
CA PHE A 355 -10.41 -22.27 25.65
C PHE A 355 -10.01 -23.60 25.03
N VAL A 356 -10.06 -23.70 23.69
CA VAL A 356 -9.54 -24.86 22.96
C VAL A 356 -8.51 -24.41 21.95
N ILE A 357 -7.29 -24.96 22.07
CA ILE A 357 -6.26 -24.80 21.03
C ILE A 357 -6.50 -25.88 19.97
N ILE A 358 -6.73 -25.45 18.73
CA ILE A 358 -6.74 -26.34 17.57
C ILE A 358 -5.32 -26.30 17.00
N TYR A 359 -4.62 -27.42 17.04
CA TYR A 359 -3.23 -27.52 16.68
C TYR A 359 -3.03 -28.41 15.45
N PHE A 360 -2.71 -27.79 14.30
CA PHE A 360 -2.39 -28.49 13.06
C PHE A 360 -0.88 -28.74 13.00
N PHE A 361 -0.49 -30.01 12.86
CA PHE A 361 0.92 -30.38 12.91
C PHE A 361 1.27 -31.55 11.98
N ASP A 362 2.57 -31.70 11.70
CA ASP A 362 3.15 -32.80 11.01
C ASP A 362 4.20 -33.47 11.93
N PRO A 363 4.17 -34.81 12.15
CA PRO A 363 5.11 -35.51 13.00
C PRO A 363 6.57 -35.41 12.56
N ASP A 364 6.82 -35.23 11.26
CA ASP A 364 8.17 -35.16 10.70
C ASP A 364 8.74 -33.72 10.71
N CYS A 365 7.89 -32.70 10.93
CA CYS A 365 8.28 -31.31 10.98
C CYS A 365 9.05 -30.95 12.27
N SER A 366 10.25 -30.39 12.15
CA SER A 366 11.07 -29.99 13.30
C SER A 366 10.43 -28.88 14.14
N HIS A 367 9.84 -27.88 13.51
CA HIS A 367 9.13 -26.80 14.20
C HIS A 367 7.90 -27.31 14.95
N CYS A 368 7.19 -28.28 14.39
CA CYS A 368 6.07 -28.93 15.08
C CYS A 368 6.52 -29.65 16.34
N LYS A 369 7.69 -30.32 16.32
CA LYS A 369 8.26 -30.98 17.51
C LYS A 369 8.55 -29.99 18.64
N THR A 370 9.11 -28.82 18.29
CA THR A 370 9.41 -27.76 19.27
C THR A 370 8.12 -27.17 19.86
N GLU A 371 7.12 -26.89 19.02
CA GLU A 371 5.84 -26.36 19.50
C GLU A 371 5.07 -27.40 20.34
N THR A 372 5.13 -28.68 19.98
CA THR A 372 4.55 -29.76 20.80
C THR A 372 5.18 -29.82 22.20
N ASP A 373 6.51 -29.67 22.29
CA ASP A 373 7.21 -29.66 23.59
C ASP A 373 6.81 -28.45 24.43
N SER A 374 6.65 -27.26 23.79
CA SER A 374 6.14 -26.05 24.44
C SER A 374 4.69 -26.24 24.93
N LEU A 375 3.82 -26.80 24.08
CA LEU A 375 2.44 -27.11 24.46
C LEU A 375 2.36 -28.11 25.62
N LEU A 376 3.19 -29.15 25.65
CA LEU A 376 3.25 -30.13 26.75
C LEU A 376 3.63 -29.44 28.05
N MET A 377 4.65 -28.60 28.06
CA MET A 377 5.08 -27.84 29.22
C MET A 377 3.90 -26.99 29.78
N PHE A 378 3.27 -26.19 28.93
CA PHE A 378 2.15 -25.35 29.37
C PHE A 378 0.91 -26.13 29.75
N TYR A 379 0.62 -27.26 29.08
CA TYR A 379 -0.52 -28.12 29.41
C TYR A 379 -0.40 -28.67 30.83
N HIS A 380 0.78 -29.14 31.21
CA HIS A 380 1.02 -29.64 32.58
C HIS A 380 0.99 -28.53 33.63
N GLN A 381 1.43 -27.34 33.32
CA GLN A 381 1.52 -26.23 34.26
C GLN A 381 0.21 -25.46 34.44
N GLU A 382 -0.55 -25.25 33.36
CA GLU A 382 -1.61 -24.20 33.31
C GLU A 382 -2.99 -24.76 32.96
N ARG A 383 -3.11 -26.01 32.49
CA ARG A 383 -4.39 -26.51 31.93
C ARG A 383 -5.57 -26.33 32.91
N GLU A 384 -5.39 -26.69 34.17
CA GLU A 384 -6.47 -26.61 35.17
C GLU A 384 -6.74 -25.14 35.54
N ASN A 385 -5.70 -24.36 35.70
CA ASN A 385 -5.82 -22.94 36.04
C ASN A 385 -6.54 -22.15 34.93
N LEU A 386 -6.18 -22.34 33.66
CA LEU A 386 -6.76 -21.62 32.53
C LEU A 386 -7.99 -22.34 31.93
N ASN A 387 -8.34 -23.51 32.40
CA ASN A 387 -9.41 -24.35 31.85
C ASN A 387 -9.34 -24.48 30.33
N PHE A 388 -8.19 -24.88 29.79
CA PHE A 388 -8.01 -25.09 28.37
C PHE A 388 -7.75 -26.55 28.01
N ASP A 389 -8.03 -26.91 26.74
CA ASP A 389 -7.68 -28.21 26.18
C ASP A 389 -7.18 -28.06 24.74
N ILE A 390 -6.60 -29.13 24.20
CA ILE A 390 -5.99 -29.14 22.87
C ILE A 390 -6.68 -30.20 22.01
N PHE A 391 -7.09 -29.80 20.80
CA PHE A 391 -7.57 -30.67 19.73
C PHE A 391 -6.52 -30.64 18.62
N ALA A 392 -5.63 -31.62 18.59
CA ALA A 392 -4.51 -31.67 17.67
C ALA A 392 -4.86 -32.49 16.42
N VAL A 393 -4.62 -31.90 15.24
CA VAL A 393 -4.90 -32.47 13.91
C VAL A 393 -3.59 -32.78 13.22
N CYS A 394 -3.29 -34.07 13.10
CA CYS A 394 -2.11 -34.58 12.41
C CYS A 394 -2.32 -34.59 10.90
N ASN A 395 -1.40 -34.00 10.15
CA ASN A 395 -1.47 -33.91 8.67
C ASN A 395 -1.03 -35.21 7.96
N ASP A 396 -0.24 -36.06 8.61
CA ASP A 396 0.29 -37.28 8.00
C ASP A 396 -0.84 -38.33 7.77
N THR A 397 -0.85 -38.95 6.60
CA THR A 397 -1.80 -40.01 6.24
C THR A 397 -1.60 -41.29 7.02
N SER A 398 -0.39 -41.54 7.58
CA SER A 398 -0.01 -42.72 8.31
C SER A 398 -0.49 -42.69 9.77
N MET A 399 -1.51 -43.48 10.07
CA MET A 399 -1.99 -43.68 11.43
C MET A 399 -0.88 -44.25 12.37
N MET A 400 0.04 -45.03 11.82
CA MET A 400 1.14 -45.61 12.56
C MET A 400 2.16 -44.56 13.01
N LYS A 401 2.50 -43.59 12.12
CA LYS A 401 3.37 -42.48 12.48
C LYS A 401 2.70 -41.58 13.54
N MET A 402 1.43 -41.29 13.40
CA MET A 402 0.69 -40.50 14.39
C MET A 402 0.67 -41.20 15.75
N LYS A 403 0.39 -42.53 15.79
CA LYS A 403 0.41 -43.30 17.04
C LYS A 403 1.79 -43.28 17.70
N LYS A 404 2.85 -43.49 16.91
CA LYS A 404 4.22 -43.43 17.40
C LYS A 404 4.53 -42.04 17.99
N TYR A 405 4.18 -40.99 17.29
CA TYR A 405 4.41 -39.62 17.77
C TYR A 405 3.69 -39.33 19.09
N ILE A 406 2.44 -39.77 19.25
CA ILE A 406 1.68 -39.65 20.49
C ILE A 406 2.41 -40.38 21.64
N GLN A 407 2.91 -41.61 21.41
CA GLN A 407 3.62 -42.40 22.39
C GLN A 407 4.98 -41.81 22.76
N ASP A 408 5.77 -41.45 21.74
CA ASP A 408 7.13 -40.92 21.96
C ASP A 408 7.10 -39.57 22.73
N LYS A 409 6.07 -38.75 22.53
CA LYS A 409 5.88 -37.44 23.19
C LYS A 409 4.99 -37.52 24.45
N ASN A 410 4.39 -38.67 24.77
CA ASN A 410 3.43 -38.83 25.88
C ASN A 410 2.32 -37.77 25.84
N ILE A 411 1.68 -37.55 24.67
CA ILE A 411 0.68 -36.52 24.46
C ILE A 411 -0.61 -36.81 25.24
N PRO A 412 -1.04 -35.93 26.18
CA PRO A 412 -2.20 -36.16 27.04
C PRO A 412 -3.55 -35.70 26.44
N TRP A 413 -3.54 -34.95 25.38
CA TRP A 413 -4.75 -34.37 24.73
C TRP A 413 -5.22 -35.18 23.53
N THR A 414 -6.40 -34.79 22.98
CA THR A 414 -6.97 -35.45 21.81
C THR A 414 -6.12 -35.18 20.56
N VAL A 415 -5.67 -36.25 19.91
CA VAL A 415 -4.98 -36.19 18.60
C VAL A 415 -5.80 -36.97 17.58
N VAL A 416 -6.08 -36.32 16.43
CA VAL A 416 -6.86 -36.91 15.34
C VAL A 416 -6.08 -36.89 14.03
N ASN A 417 -6.41 -37.78 13.10
CA ASN A 417 -5.75 -37.88 11.80
C ASN A 417 -6.51 -37.10 10.75
N GLY A 418 -6.02 -35.90 10.36
CA GLY A 418 -6.69 -34.95 9.47
C GLY A 418 -7.24 -35.55 8.17
N PRO A 419 -6.46 -36.39 7.43
CA PRO A 419 -6.96 -37.09 6.24
C PRO A 419 -8.16 -38.05 6.49
N ARG A 420 -8.40 -38.46 7.73
CA ARG A 420 -9.47 -39.40 8.11
C ARG A 420 -10.67 -38.68 8.72
N THR A 421 -11.14 -37.66 8.02
CA THR A 421 -12.28 -36.86 8.45
C THR A 421 -13.63 -37.42 7.99
N ALA A 422 -14.66 -37.27 8.81
CA ALA A 422 -16.07 -37.48 8.47
C ALA A 422 -16.77 -36.17 8.04
N THR A 423 -16.08 -35.04 8.15
CA THR A 423 -16.52 -33.71 7.69
C THR A 423 -15.74 -33.30 6.45
N LYS A 424 -15.80 -32.03 6.01
CA LYS A 424 -14.87 -31.51 5.03
C LYS A 424 -13.43 -31.62 5.53
N HIS A 425 -12.46 -31.68 4.64
CA HIS A 425 -11.05 -31.68 5.02
C HIS A 425 -10.73 -30.40 5.79
N TYR A 426 -9.84 -30.48 6.78
CA TYR A 426 -9.53 -29.32 7.62
C TYR A 426 -8.98 -28.12 6.83
N SER A 427 -8.28 -28.34 5.72
CA SER A 427 -7.79 -27.28 4.83
C SER A 427 -8.91 -26.52 4.11
N ASP A 428 -10.11 -27.11 3.99
CA ASP A 428 -11.28 -26.43 3.42
C ASP A 428 -12.06 -25.64 4.49
N LEU A 429 -11.73 -25.86 5.76
CA LEU A 429 -12.39 -25.28 6.92
C LEU A 429 -11.55 -24.22 7.63
N TYR A 430 -10.23 -24.41 7.62
CA TYR A 430 -9.26 -23.57 8.31
C TYR A 430 -8.14 -23.16 7.34
N ASP A 431 -7.73 -21.92 7.41
CA ASP A 431 -6.59 -21.41 6.66
C ASP A 431 -5.27 -21.89 7.30
N VAL A 432 -4.74 -23.01 6.80
CA VAL A 432 -3.53 -23.68 7.29
C VAL A 432 -2.45 -23.69 6.19
N PRO A 433 -1.77 -22.56 5.94
CA PRO A 433 -0.79 -22.44 4.86
C PRO A 433 0.51 -23.21 5.10
N SER A 434 0.82 -23.54 6.35
CA SER A 434 2.03 -24.24 6.78
C SER A 434 1.83 -24.92 8.12
N MET A 435 2.72 -25.85 8.47
CA MET A 435 2.77 -26.49 9.79
C MET A 435 4.00 -26.01 10.57
N PRO A 436 3.89 -25.76 11.87
CA PRO A 436 2.67 -25.81 12.67
C PRO A 436 1.76 -24.61 12.45
N THR A 437 0.46 -24.80 12.58
CA THR A 437 -0.52 -23.70 12.67
C THR A 437 -1.45 -23.94 13.84
N MET A 438 -1.69 -22.91 14.64
CA MET A 438 -2.59 -22.98 15.80
C MET A 438 -3.71 -21.97 15.69
N TYR A 439 -4.88 -22.37 16.14
CA TYR A 439 -6.05 -21.52 16.39
C TYR A 439 -6.44 -21.65 17.86
N MET A 440 -7.02 -20.60 18.41
CA MET A 440 -7.67 -20.67 19.73
C MET A 440 -9.11 -20.25 19.60
N ILE A 441 -10.01 -21.05 20.14
CA ILE A 441 -11.45 -20.75 20.22
C ILE A 441 -11.87 -20.65 21.67
N ASP A 442 -12.87 -19.81 21.94
CA ASP A 442 -13.48 -19.65 23.25
C ASP A 442 -14.56 -20.72 23.52
N LYS A 443 -15.21 -20.66 24.70
CA LYS A 443 -16.30 -21.54 25.10
C LYS A 443 -17.50 -21.49 24.15
N ASN A 444 -17.72 -20.38 23.44
CA ASN A 444 -18.77 -20.20 22.43
C ASN A 444 -18.35 -20.70 21.05
N ARG A 445 -17.13 -21.27 20.92
CA ARG A 445 -16.52 -21.70 19.67
C ARG A 445 -16.19 -20.56 18.71
N ILE A 446 -15.96 -19.36 19.22
CA ILE A 446 -15.52 -18.22 18.44
C ILE A 446 -13.99 -18.26 18.32
N VAL A 447 -13.45 -18.06 17.12
CA VAL A 447 -12.02 -17.93 16.89
C VAL A 447 -11.53 -16.61 17.51
N ILE A 448 -10.69 -16.71 18.53
CA ILE A 448 -10.16 -15.55 19.26
C ILE A 448 -8.67 -15.31 19.00
N ALA A 449 -7.94 -16.33 18.53
CA ALA A 449 -6.56 -16.21 18.11
C ALA A 449 -6.22 -17.22 17.00
N LYS A 450 -5.23 -16.86 16.17
CA LYS A 450 -4.66 -17.78 15.18
C LYS A 450 -3.21 -17.44 14.85
N ARG A 451 -2.45 -18.46 14.41
CA ARG A 451 -1.05 -18.33 13.96
C ARG A 451 -0.12 -17.71 15.01
N LEU A 452 -0.41 -17.93 16.28
CA LEU A 452 0.46 -17.58 17.40
C LEU A 452 1.25 -18.82 17.84
N ALA A 453 2.43 -18.61 18.40
CA ALA A 453 3.19 -19.65 19.08
C ALA A 453 2.51 -20.07 20.40
N ALA A 454 2.83 -21.25 20.93
CA ALA A 454 2.22 -21.79 22.15
C ALA A 454 2.27 -20.79 23.32
N TRP A 455 3.42 -20.16 23.57
CA TRP A 455 3.56 -19.19 24.66
C TRP A 455 2.66 -17.95 24.50
N GLN A 456 2.45 -17.48 23.27
CA GLN A 456 1.57 -16.35 22.99
C GLN A 456 0.10 -16.70 23.23
N MET A 457 -0.31 -17.95 22.88
CA MET A 457 -1.65 -18.45 23.17
C MET A 457 -1.92 -18.47 24.67
N ILE A 458 -0.97 -18.96 25.46
CA ILE A 458 -1.08 -19.02 26.91
C ILE A 458 -1.11 -17.62 27.53
N ASP A 459 -0.24 -16.72 27.10
CA ASP A 459 -0.26 -15.32 27.58
C ASP A 459 -1.59 -14.64 27.28
N MET A 460 -2.16 -14.88 26.12
CA MET A 460 -3.49 -14.34 25.76
C MET A 460 -4.61 -14.94 26.65
N MET A 461 -4.56 -16.23 26.98
CA MET A 461 -5.55 -16.84 27.90
C MET A 461 -5.45 -16.24 29.30
N ARG A 462 -4.23 -16.04 29.81
CA ARG A 462 -4.01 -15.39 31.12
C ARG A 462 -4.66 -14.01 31.18
N ARG A 463 -4.40 -13.17 30.18
CA ARG A 463 -5.00 -11.82 30.10
C ARG A 463 -6.52 -11.87 30.01
N LYS A 464 -7.10 -12.79 29.22
CA LYS A 464 -8.55 -12.93 29.09
C LYS A 464 -9.25 -13.52 30.32
N LYS A 465 -8.51 -14.16 31.20
CA LYS A 465 -9.05 -14.65 32.46
C LYS A 465 -9.10 -13.54 33.53
N ASP A 466 -8.19 -12.57 33.41
CA ASP A 466 -8.11 -11.42 34.34
C ASP A 466 -9.10 -10.30 33.96
N GLU A 467 -9.70 -10.32 32.75
CA GLU A 467 -10.79 -9.45 32.29
C GLU A 467 -12.18 -9.93 32.77
#